data_e11094d273eb5b4b328913906be651a0
#
_entry.id   e11094d273eb5b4b328913906be651a0
#
_cell.length_a   1.000
_cell.length_b   1.000
_cell.length_c   1.000
_cell.angle_alpha   90.00
_cell.angle_beta   90.00
_cell.angle_gamma   90.00
#
_symmetry.space_group_name_H-M   'P 1'
#
loop_
_entity.id
_entity.type
_entity.pdbx_description
1 polymer ?
#
loop_
_entity_poly.entity_id
_entity_poly.type
_entity_poly.pdbx_seq_one_letter_code
_entity_poly.pdbx_strand_id
1 'polypeptide(L)'
;ATPRMSADIEQLSKALERIKPSPTLAMTQRVAELKAKGVDVIGLSAGEPDFDTPDFVKEAAIAAIRAGKTKYTNVDGTPELKDAIIAKFKRDNDLAYTRSQITVNVGGKHTLFNALVATCNKGDEVIIPAPYWVSYPDIVAFTGATPVIVKANANQLYRMLPEQLEKAITPKTRWLLLNSPSNPSGAAYEEEELAALGEVLR
;
A
#
# COMPACT_ATOMS: atom_id res chain seq x y z
N ALA A 1 -6.73 41.80 7.74
CA ALA A 1 -7.68 40.85 8.31
C ALA A 1 -7.32 39.47 7.77
N THR A 2 -6.73 38.63 8.61
CA THR A 2 -6.41 37.22 8.31
C THR A 2 -7.73 36.45 8.18
N PRO A 3 -7.97 35.70 7.11
CA PRO A 3 -9.18 34.88 7.03
C PRO A 3 -9.19 33.89 8.19
N ARG A 4 -10.26 33.84 8.95
CA ARG A 4 -10.47 32.82 9.98
C ARG A 4 -10.63 31.46 9.27
N MET A 5 -9.61 30.62 9.32
CA MET A 5 -9.65 29.22 8.91
C MET A 5 -10.36 28.32 9.97
N SER A 6 -11.31 28.83 10.70
CA SER A 6 -12.01 28.05 11.74
C SER A 6 -13.46 27.73 11.39
N ALA A 7 -13.90 27.99 10.19
CA ALA A 7 -15.32 27.92 9.88
C ALA A 7 -15.77 26.67 9.14
N ASP A 8 -15.05 25.74 8.68
CA ASP A 8 -15.67 24.78 7.76
C ASP A 8 -15.04 23.38 7.70
N ILE A 9 -14.72 22.80 8.86
CA ILE A 9 -14.55 21.33 8.95
C ILE A 9 -15.84 20.61 8.51
N GLU A 10 -17.01 21.26 8.64
CA GLU A 10 -18.28 20.73 8.14
C GLU A 10 -18.36 20.58 6.59
N GLN A 11 -17.46 21.22 5.85
CA GLN A 11 -17.42 21.09 4.38
C GLN A 11 -16.53 19.94 3.89
N LEU A 12 -15.78 19.30 4.76
CA LEU A 12 -14.96 18.16 4.38
C LEU A 12 -15.82 16.89 4.23
N SER A 13 -15.35 16.00 3.35
CA SER A 13 -16.02 14.71 3.15
C SER A 13 -16.09 13.91 4.45
N LYS A 14 -17.28 13.35 4.78
CA LYS A 14 -17.47 12.40 5.88
C LYS A 14 -16.60 11.14 5.75
N ALA A 15 -16.02 10.89 4.59
CA ALA A 15 -15.02 9.82 4.43
C ALA A 15 -13.77 10.05 5.29
N LEU A 16 -13.41 11.31 5.55
CA LEU A 16 -12.26 11.66 6.39
C LEU A 16 -12.48 11.36 7.88
N GLU A 17 -13.74 11.31 8.34
CA GLU A 17 -14.07 10.93 9.72
C GLU A 17 -13.77 9.45 10.00
N ARG A 18 -13.65 8.62 8.96
CA ARG A 18 -13.40 7.17 9.06
C ARG A 18 -11.93 6.81 9.15
N ILE A 19 -11.02 7.75 8.88
CA ILE A 19 -9.58 7.54 8.89
C ILE A 19 -8.92 8.33 10.01
N LYS A 20 -7.73 7.88 10.40
CA LYS A 20 -6.93 8.52 11.46
C LYS A 20 -5.65 9.11 10.89
N PRO A 21 -5.09 10.16 11.51
CA PRO A 21 -3.74 10.62 11.17
C PRO A 21 -2.73 9.48 11.27
N SER A 22 -1.80 9.42 10.32
CA SER A 22 -0.78 8.37 10.28
C SER A 22 0.13 8.39 11.50
N PRO A 23 0.19 7.32 12.31
CA PRO A 23 1.10 7.24 13.45
C PRO A 23 2.57 7.38 13.04
N THR A 24 2.93 6.85 11.88
CA THR A 24 4.29 6.93 11.33
C THR A 24 4.70 8.38 11.05
N LEU A 25 3.82 9.16 10.41
CA LEU A 25 4.09 10.58 10.14
C LEU A 25 4.19 11.38 11.44
N ALA A 26 3.30 11.16 12.40
CA ALA A 26 3.35 11.83 13.70
C ALA A 26 4.66 11.52 14.45
N MET A 27 5.12 10.28 14.41
CA MET A 27 6.37 9.89 15.05
C MET A 27 7.59 10.49 14.34
N THR A 28 7.61 10.49 13.00
CA THR A 28 8.67 11.11 12.21
C THR A 28 8.78 12.61 12.51
N GLN A 29 7.65 13.30 12.57
CA GLN A 29 7.61 14.72 12.94
C GLN A 29 8.15 14.92 14.36
N ARG A 30 7.77 14.06 15.31
CA ARG A 30 8.26 14.15 16.69
C ARG A 30 9.78 13.98 16.79
N VAL A 31 10.34 13.04 16.04
CA VAL A 31 11.81 12.86 15.94
C VAL A 31 12.47 14.11 15.39
N ALA A 32 11.92 14.70 14.32
CA ALA A 32 12.46 15.93 13.74
C ALA A 32 12.44 17.11 14.74
N GLU A 33 11.34 17.27 15.49
CA GLU A 33 11.22 18.31 16.53
C GLU A 33 12.24 18.13 17.66
N LEU A 34 12.51 16.89 18.09
CA LEU A 34 13.50 16.60 19.13
C LEU A 34 14.91 16.87 18.64
N LYS A 35 15.25 16.46 17.43
CA LYS A 35 16.55 16.75 16.79
C LYS A 35 16.78 18.26 16.64
N ALA A 36 15.76 19.00 16.24
CA ALA A 36 15.84 20.47 16.14
C ALA A 36 16.09 21.15 17.49
N LYS A 37 15.74 20.51 18.60
CA LYS A 37 16.04 20.96 20.00
C LYS A 37 17.39 20.48 20.50
N GLY A 38 18.23 19.87 19.65
CA GLY A 38 19.55 19.35 20.02
C GLY A 38 19.51 18.03 20.81
N VAL A 39 18.38 17.33 20.87
CA VAL A 39 18.28 16.03 21.53
C VAL A 39 18.84 14.96 20.59
N ASP A 40 19.76 14.14 21.07
CA ASP A 40 20.28 12.99 20.34
C ASP A 40 19.22 11.87 20.35
N VAL A 41 18.58 11.67 19.19
CA VAL A 41 17.48 10.72 19.02
C VAL A 41 17.76 9.80 17.85
N ILE A 42 17.68 8.49 18.11
CA ILE A 42 17.69 7.45 17.08
C ILE A 42 16.25 7.23 16.62
N GLY A 43 15.93 7.59 15.36
CA GLY A 43 14.61 7.41 14.78
C GLY A 43 14.48 6.03 14.14
N LEU A 44 13.54 5.21 14.64
CA LEU A 44 13.21 3.88 14.10
C LEU A 44 11.77 3.82 13.54
N SER A 45 11.18 4.98 13.27
CA SER A 45 9.76 5.09 12.91
C SER A 45 9.47 4.98 11.41
N ALA A 46 10.44 5.32 10.56
CA ALA A 46 10.32 5.20 9.11
C ALA A 46 11.41 4.28 8.58
N GLY A 47 11.02 3.37 7.70
CA GLY A 47 11.94 2.51 6.98
C GLY A 47 12.13 3.00 5.54
N GLU A 48 13.36 3.39 5.22
CA GLU A 48 13.78 3.68 3.85
C GLU A 48 15.16 3.06 3.62
N PRO A 49 15.52 2.72 2.36
CA PRO A 49 16.87 2.27 2.05
C PRO A 49 17.91 3.34 2.43
N ASP A 50 19.02 2.92 3.00
CA ASP A 50 20.16 3.78 3.31
C ASP A 50 21.09 4.02 2.12
N PHE A 51 20.87 3.30 1.01
CA PHE A 51 21.53 3.52 -0.28
C PHE A 51 20.74 4.52 -1.12
N ASP A 52 21.48 5.37 -1.83
CA ASP A 52 20.90 6.23 -2.87
C ASP A 52 20.32 5.40 -4.02
N THR A 53 19.45 6.04 -4.80
CA THR A 53 19.01 5.52 -6.09
C THR A 53 20.25 5.22 -6.98
N PRO A 54 20.36 4.05 -7.62
CA PRO A 54 21.48 3.71 -8.48
C PRO A 54 21.73 4.76 -9.56
N ASP A 55 23.00 5.05 -9.85
CA ASP A 55 23.38 6.12 -10.77
C ASP A 55 22.80 5.97 -12.16
N PHE A 56 22.74 4.75 -12.68
CA PHE A 56 22.15 4.49 -14.00
C PHE A 56 20.66 4.85 -14.06
N VAL A 57 19.92 4.76 -12.95
CA VAL A 57 18.51 5.16 -12.86
C VAL A 57 18.41 6.70 -12.83
N LYS A 58 19.27 7.35 -12.04
CA LYS A 58 19.34 8.83 -11.97
C LYS A 58 19.68 9.42 -13.32
N GLU A 59 20.68 8.89 -14.00
CA GLU A 59 21.12 9.37 -15.33
C GLU A 59 20.04 9.15 -16.40
N ALA A 60 19.32 8.03 -16.38
CA ALA A 60 18.19 7.82 -17.28
C ALA A 60 17.07 8.86 -17.07
N ALA A 61 16.77 9.22 -15.82
CA ALA A 61 15.78 10.25 -15.50
C ALA A 61 16.26 11.65 -15.98
N ILE A 62 17.53 12.00 -15.76
CA ILE A 62 18.13 13.26 -16.22
C ILE A 62 18.09 13.35 -17.75
N ALA A 63 18.46 12.26 -18.45
CA ALA A 63 18.39 12.20 -19.90
C ALA A 63 16.96 12.38 -20.42
N ALA A 64 15.98 11.77 -19.80
CA ALA A 64 14.57 11.92 -20.16
C ALA A 64 14.09 13.37 -19.99
N ILE A 65 14.47 14.05 -18.90
CA ILE A 65 14.14 15.46 -18.67
C ILE A 65 14.77 16.33 -19.76
N ARG A 66 16.07 16.14 -20.05
CA ARG A 66 16.78 16.88 -21.09
C ARG A 66 16.20 16.66 -22.49
N ALA A 67 15.68 15.46 -22.75
CA ALA A 67 14.98 15.13 -23.99
C ALA A 67 13.53 15.67 -24.07
N GLY A 68 13.10 16.45 -23.07
CA GLY A 68 11.75 17.06 -23.05
C GLY A 68 10.62 16.07 -22.80
N LYS A 69 10.88 14.89 -22.22
CA LYS A 69 9.85 13.92 -21.81
C LYS A 69 9.11 14.40 -20.55
N THR A 70 8.52 15.61 -20.64
CA THR A 70 7.85 16.31 -19.53
C THR A 70 6.41 16.70 -19.90
N LYS A 71 5.85 16.07 -20.92
CA LYS A 71 4.49 16.28 -21.41
C LYS A 71 3.53 15.25 -20.80
N TYR A 72 2.22 15.42 -21.05
CA TYR A 72 1.22 14.45 -20.67
C TYR A 72 1.52 13.07 -21.29
N THR A 73 1.30 12.04 -20.49
CA THR A 73 1.36 10.63 -20.89
C THR A 73 -0.03 10.00 -20.84
N ASN A 74 -0.16 8.73 -21.24
CA ASN A 74 -1.36 7.97 -20.97
C ASN A 74 -1.61 7.88 -19.46
N VAL A 75 -2.87 7.90 -19.06
CA VAL A 75 -3.31 7.88 -17.65
C VAL A 75 -2.77 6.66 -16.90
N ASP A 76 -2.67 5.54 -17.58
CA ASP A 76 -2.28 4.24 -17.04
C ASP A 76 -0.79 3.89 -17.25
N GLY A 77 0.02 4.86 -17.68
CA GLY A 77 1.46 4.73 -17.91
C GLY A 77 1.86 4.74 -19.38
N THR A 78 3.15 4.98 -19.63
CA THR A 78 3.70 4.97 -20.99
C THR A 78 3.76 3.54 -21.55
N PRO A 79 3.57 3.34 -22.87
CA PRO A 79 3.68 2.02 -23.48
C PRO A 79 5.01 1.34 -23.20
N GLU A 80 6.11 2.07 -23.24
CA GLU A 80 7.47 1.56 -23.03
C GLU A 80 7.63 1.01 -21.60
N LEU A 81 7.11 1.71 -20.58
CA LEU A 81 7.16 1.24 -19.20
C LEU A 81 6.27 0.02 -18.99
N LYS A 82 5.07 -0.01 -19.59
CA LYS A 82 4.20 -1.18 -19.54
C LYS A 82 4.86 -2.41 -20.18
N ASP A 83 5.51 -2.25 -21.33
CA ASP A 83 6.24 -3.35 -21.99
C ASP A 83 7.37 -3.86 -21.11
N ALA A 84 8.13 -2.96 -20.47
CA ALA A 84 9.19 -3.34 -19.53
C ALA A 84 8.64 -4.12 -18.31
N ILE A 85 7.49 -3.71 -17.78
CA ILE A 85 6.79 -4.42 -16.70
C ILE A 85 6.33 -5.81 -17.15
N ILE A 86 5.73 -5.92 -18.34
CA ILE A 86 5.29 -7.20 -18.91
C ILE A 86 6.50 -8.14 -19.09
N ALA A 87 7.60 -7.64 -19.66
CA ALA A 87 8.82 -8.41 -19.83
C ALA A 87 9.40 -8.87 -18.49
N LYS A 88 9.36 -8.01 -17.44
CA LYS A 88 9.78 -8.35 -16.08
C LYS A 88 8.92 -9.47 -15.49
N PHE A 89 7.60 -9.37 -15.58
CA PHE A 89 6.69 -10.41 -15.06
C PHE A 89 6.90 -11.74 -15.78
N LYS A 90 7.10 -11.72 -17.10
CA LYS A 90 7.39 -12.95 -17.85
C LYS A 90 8.73 -13.56 -17.45
N ARG A 91 9.79 -12.74 -17.35
CA ARG A 91 11.15 -13.22 -17.00
C ARG A 91 11.26 -13.76 -15.58
N ASP A 92 10.69 -13.02 -14.59
CA ASP A 92 10.94 -13.29 -13.17
C ASP A 92 9.87 -14.17 -12.53
N ASN A 93 8.66 -14.18 -13.08
CA ASN A 93 7.49 -14.82 -12.46
C ASN A 93 6.77 -15.81 -13.40
N ASP A 94 7.18 -15.92 -14.66
CA ASP A 94 6.51 -16.67 -15.73
C ASP A 94 5.03 -16.28 -15.92
N LEU A 95 4.70 -15.02 -15.64
CA LEU A 95 3.35 -14.47 -15.81
C LEU A 95 3.26 -13.69 -17.12
N ALA A 96 2.21 -13.96 -17.90
CA ALA A 96 1.95 -13.28 -19.16
C ALA A 96 0.81 -12.27 -18.99
N TYR A 97 1.10 -11.00 -19.29
CA TYR A 97 0.12 -9.90 -19.27
C TYR A 97 0.12 -9.14 -20.59
N THR A 98 -0.97 -8.44 -20.86
CA THR A 98 -1.08 -7.46 -21.95
C THR A 98 -0.98 -6.04 -21.41
N ARG A 99 -0.73 -5.04 -22.27
CA ARG A 99 -0.68 -3.63 -21.84
C ARG A 99 -1.98 -3.16 -21.17
N SER A 100 -3.14 -3.69 -21.57
CA SER A 100 -4.45 -3.35 -20.99
C SER A 100 -4.65 -3.87 -19.57
N GLN A 101 -3.80 -4.80 -19.13
CA GLN A 101 -3.82 -5.37 -17.76
C GLN A 101 -2.79 -4.70 -16.83
N ILE A 102 -2.05 -3.71 -17.34
CA ILE A 102 -1.03 -2.99 -16.56
C ILE A 102 -1.47 -1.54 -16.33
N THR A 103 -1.43 -1.11 -15.09
CA THR A 103 -1.62 0.28 -14.69
C THR A 103 -0.45 0.74 -13.84
N VAL A 104 0.16 1.86 -14.22
CA VAL A 104 1.26 2.49 -13.49
C VAL A 104 0.71 3.59 -12.60
N ASN A 105 1.10 3.61 -11.33
CA ASN A 105 0.62 4.57 -10.34
C ASN A 105 1.80 5.26 -9.62
N VAL A 106 1.49 6.32 -8.90
CA VAL A 106 2.47 7.06 -8.08
C VAL A 106 2.70 6.31 -6.76
N GLY A 107 3.45 5.20 -6.83
CA GLY A 107 3.75 4.31 -5.71
C GLY A 107 2.64 3.32 -5.36
N GLY A 108 3.00 2.27 -4.58
CA GLY A 108 2.09 1.16 -4.24
C GLY A 108 0.87 1.60 -3.41
N LYS A 109 1.01 2.62 -2.56
CA LYS A 109 -0.14 3.15 -1.80
C LYS A 109 -1.23 3.68 -2.73
N HIS A 110 -0.86 4.41 -3.77
CA HIS A 110 -1.80 4.94 -4.76
C HIS A 110 -2.46 3.80 -5.55
N THR A 111 -1.71 2.76 -5.90
CA THR A 111 -2.27 1.55 -6.54
C THR A 111 -3.35 0.90 -5.69
N LEU A 112 -3.06 0.67 -4.41
CA LEU A 112 -4.02 0.06 -3.48
C LEU A 112 -5.25 0.94 -3.26
N PHE A 113 -5.05 2.26 -3.11
CA PHE A 113 -6.14 3.21 -2.98
C PHE A 113 -7.06 3.16 -4.20
N ASN A 114 -6.51 3.24 -5.40
CA ASN A 114 -7.29 3.20 -6.64
C ASN A 114 -8.03 1.85 -6.80
N ALA A 115 -7.37 0.73 -6.52
CA ALA A 115 -7.98 -0.59 -6.63
C ALA A 115 -9.18 -0.74 -5.67
N LEU A 116 -9.01 -0.35 -4.41
CA LEU A 116 -10.07 -0.46 -3.41
C LEU A 116 -11.23 0.52 -3.66
N VAL A 117 -10.93 1.78 -4.04
CA VAL A 117 -11.97 2.76 -4.39
C VAL A 117 -12.76 2.31 -5.61
N ALA A 118 -12.12 1.68 -6.60
CA ALA A 118 -12.78 1.20 -7.82
C ALA A 118 -13.63 -0.06 -7.61
N THR A 119 -13.39 -0.83 -6.54
CA THR A 119 -13.98 -2.18 -6.40
C THR A 119 -14.75 -2.41 -5.11
N CYS A 120 -14.61 -1.54 -4.10
CA CYS A 120 -15.32 -1.67 -2.83
C CYS A 120 -16.47 -0.67 -2.71
N ASN A 121 -17.56 -1.14 -2.13
CA ASN A 121 -18.73 -0.34 -1.78
C ASN A 121 -18.89 -0.26 -0.25
N LYS A 122 -19.75 0.66 0.18
CA LYS A 122 -20.16 0.71 1.58
C LYS A 122 -20.81 -0.63 2.00
N GLY A 123 -20.25 -1.22 3.05
CA GLY A 123 -20.73 -2.50 3.61
C GLY A 123 -19.97 -3.73 3.12
N ASP A 124 -19.11 -3.60 2.10
CA ASP A 124 -18.17 -4.65 1.75
C ASP A 124 -17.15 -4.87 2.87
N GLU A 125 -16.55 -6.04 2.90
CA GLU A 125 -15.53 -6.43 3.87
C GLU A 125 -14.21 -6.74 3.18
N VAL A 126 -13.11 -6.30 3.80
CA VAL A 126 -11.75 -6.55 3.34
C VAL A 126 -10.96 -7.21 4.45
N ILE A 127 -10.54 -8.45 4.25
CA ILE A 127 -9.76 -9.22 5.22
C ILE A 127 -8.31 -8.74 5.19
N ILE A 128 -7.75 -8.46 6.37
CA ILE A 128 -6.38 -7.96 6.55
C ILE A 128 -5.69 -8.77 7.65
N PRO A 129 -4.71 -9.62 7.32
CA PRO A 129 -3.88 -10.30 8.32
C PRO A 129 -3.07 -9.28 9.14
N ALA A 130 -3.05 -9.42 10.46
CA ALA A 130 -2.24 -8.60 11.36
C ALA A 130 -1.06 -9.42 11.92
N PRO A 131 0.14 -8.80 12.08
CA PRO A 131 0.45 -7.37 11.88
C PRO A 131 0.43 -6.96 10.41
N TYR A 132 0.05 -5.71 10.15
CA TYR A 132 -0.14 -5.16 8.81
C TYR A 132 0.45 -3.75 8.67
N TRP A 133 0.67 -3.31 7.45
CA TRP A 133 1.03 -1.94 7.16
C TRP A 133 -0.10 -0.99 7.55
N VAL A 134 0.22 0.03 8.34
CA VAL A 134 -0.72 0.97 8.97
C VAL A 134 -1.75 1.60 8.03
N SER A 135 -1.44 1.70 6.73
CA SER A 135 -2.35 2.32 5.76
C SER A 135 -3.47 1.41 5.28
N TYR A 136 -3.39 0.09 5.43
CA TYR A 136 -4.41 -0.82 4.89
C TYR A 136 -5.81 -0.57 5.48
N PRO A 137 -6.00 -0.54 6.81
CA PRO A 137 -7.34 -0.32 7.36
C PRO A 137 -7.92 1.04 6.99
N ASP A 138 -7.09 2.09 6.95
CA ASP A 138 -7.54 3.43 6.63
C ASP A 138 -7.98 3.56 5.18
N ILE A 139 -7.24 2.96 4.22
CA ILE A 139 -7.64 2.93 2.81
C ILE A 139 -8.98 2.20 2.66
N VAL A 140 -9.15 1.05 3.31
CA VAL A 140 -10.41 0.31 3.30
C VAL A 140 -11.55 1.14 3.89
N ALA A 141 -11.36 1.69 5.08
CA ALA A 141 -12.38 2.49 5.76
C ALA A 141 -12.77 3.74 4.96
N PHE A 142 -11.82 4.34 4.23
CA PHE A 142 -12.09 5.49 3.35
C PHE A 142 -13.16 5.17 2.31
N THR A 143 -13.17 3.97 1.74
CA THR A 143 -14.18 3.54 0.74
C THR A 143 -15.57 3.33 1.35
N GLY A 144 -15.67 3.22 2.67
CA GLY A 144 -16.89 2.81 3.39
C GLY A 144 -17.01 1.31 3.61
N ALA A 145 -16.02 0.53 3.14
CA ALA A 145 -15.90 -0.88 3.46
C ALA A 145 -15.37 -1.08 4.90
N THR A 146 -15.52 -2.28 5.42
CA THR A 146 -15.10 -2.67 6.77
C THR A 146 -13.80 -3.46 6.72
N PRO A 147 -12.71 -3.01 7.37
CA PRO A 147 -11.52 -3.84 7.52
C PRO A 147 -11.77 -4.95 8.54
N VAL A 148 -11.64 -6.21 8.12
CA VAL A 148 -11.77 -7.41 8.95
C VAL A 148 -10.37 -7.87 9.33
N ILE A 149 -9.97 -7.59 10.57
CA ILE A 149 -8.60 -7.87 11.03
C ILE A 149 -8.50 -9.30 11.55
N VAL A 150 -7.64 -10.10 10.93
CA VAL A 150 -7.32 -11.47 11.35
C VAL A 150 -5.94 -11.48 12.02
N LYS A 151 -5.92 -11.75 13.33
CA LYS A 151 -4.67 -11.75 14.10
C LYS A 151 -3.88 -13.03 13.83
N ALA A 152 -2.63 -12.87 13.38
CA ALA A 152 -1.63 -13.92 13.33
C ALA A 152 -0.59 -13.68 14.43
N ASN A 153 -0.43 -14.65 15.32
CA ASN A 153 0.43 -14.51 16.50
C ASN A 153 1.89 -14.93 16.22
N ALA A 154 2.79 -14.66 17.15
CA ALA A 154 4.19 -15.02 17.03
C ALA A 154 4.42 -16.53 16.91
N ASN A 155 3.61 -17.36 17.58
CA ASN A 155 3.66 -18.83 17.46
C ASN A 155 3.26 -19.34 16.06
N GLN A 156 2.61 -18.50 15.24
CA GLN A 156 2.30 -18.73 13.83
C GLN A 156 3.29 -18.01 12.91
N LEU A 157 4.41 -17.53 13.46
CA LEU A 157 5.39 -16.69 12.75
C LEU A 157 4.73 -15.49 12.02
N TYR A 158 3.65 -14.95 12.59
CA TYR A 158 2.83 -13.87 12.03
C TYR A 158 2.22 -14.18 10.66
N ARG A 159 1.96 -15.45 10.35
CA ARG A 159 1.30 -15.92 9.13
C ARG A 159 -0.11 -16.37 9.45
N MET A 160 -1.09 -15.89 8.68
CA MET A 160 -2.49 -16.29 8.83
C MET A 160 -2.67 -17.73 8.33
N LEU A 161 -3.41 -18.53 9.09
CA LEU A 161 -3.74 -19.92 8.75
C LEU A 161 -5.01 -19.99 7.88
N PRO A 162 -5.16 -21.05 7.04
CA PRO A 162 -6.35 -21.25 6.21
C PRO A 162 -7.65 -21.24 7.01
N GLU A 163 -7.69 -21.85 8.18
CA GLU A 163 -8.88 -21.92 9.05
C GLU A 163 -9.27 -20.55 9.61
N GLN A 164 -8.29 -19.65 9.77
CA GLN A 164 -8.55 -18.28 10.18
C GLN A 164 -9.15 -17.47 9.02
N LEU A 165 -8.67 -17.69 7.80
CA LEU A 165 -9.22 -17.08 6.59
C LEU A 165 -10.66 -17.54 6.37
N GLU A 166 -10.91 -18.86 6.41
CA GLU A 166 -12.23 -19.44 6.23
C GLU A 166 -13.26 -18.85 7.21
N LYS A 167 -12.89 -18.74 8.49
CA LYS A 167 -13.75 -18.12 9.52
C LYS A 167 -14.01 -16.63 9.30
N ALA A 168 -13.11 -15.93 8.62
CA ALA A 168 -13.23 -14.49 8.37
C ALA A 168 -14.05 -14.17 7.12
N ILE A 169 -14.23 -15.14 6.21
CA ILE A 169 -15.00 -14.96 4.98
C ILE A 169 -16.50 -14.91 5.31
N THR A 170 -17.16 -13.91 4.76
CA THR A 170 -18.61 -13.73 4.81
C THR A 170 -19.14 -13.45 3.40
N PRO A 171 -20.46 -13.43 3.16
CA PRO A 171 -21.03 -12.99 1.89
C PRO A 171 -20.70 -11.55 1.49
N LYS A 172 -20.17 -10.75 2.42
CA LYS A 172 -19.73 -9.36 2.19
C LYS A 172 -18.25 -9.25 1.86
N THR A 173 -17.49 -10.33 2.01
CA THR A 173 -16.04 -10.31 1.76
C THR A 173 -15.77 -10.03 0.28
N ARG A 174 -15.01 -8.97 0.02
CA ARG A 174 -14.64 -8.53 -1.33
C ARG A 174 -13.17 -8.74 -1.63
N TRP A 175 -12.30 -8.58 -0.62
CA TRP A 175 -10.85 -8.63 -0.78
C TRP A 175 -10.17 -9.34 0.39
N LEU A 176 -9.05 -9.98 0.09
CA LEU A 176 -7.97 -10.30 1.02
C LEU A 176 -6.76 -9.45 0.66
N LEU A 177 -6.29 -8.62 1.58
CA LEU A 177 -5.02 -7.88 1.45
C LEU A 177 -3.90 -8.67 2.11
N LEU A 178 -3.21 -9.47 1.31
CA LEU A 178 -2.06 -10.25 1.75
C LEU A 178 -0.77 -9.56 1.36
N ASN A 179 0.22 -9.52 2.26
CA ASN A 179 1.55 -8.96 2.02
C ASN A 179 2.63 -9.96 2.44
N SER A 180 3.46 -10.40 1.50
CA SER A 180 4.57 -11.34 1.74
C SER A 180 5.78 -10.92 0.89
N PRO A 181 6.96 -10.70 1.48
CA PRO A 181 7.22 -10.50 2.92
C PRO A 181 6.40 -9.33 3.49
N SER A 182 5.91 -9.50 4.72
CA SER A 182 4.98 -8.55 5.33
C SER A 182 5.68 -7.30 5.89
N ASN A 183 5.08 -6.15 5.69
CA ASN A 183 5.36 -4.94 6.45
C ASN A 183 4.34 -4.85 7.61
N PRO A 184 4.76 -4.84 8.93
CA PRO A 184 6.12 -4.57 9.41
C PRO A 184 6.91 -5.81 9.85
N SER A 185 6.33 -7.01 9.87
CA SER A 185 6.92 -8.18 10.55
C SER A 185 8.11 -8.82 9.82
N GLY A 186 8.21 -8.61 8.49
CA GLY A 186 9.16 -9.32 7.64
C GLY A 186 8.78 -10.79 7.39
N ALA A 187 7.67 -11.28 7.96
CA ALA A 187 7.21 -12.65 7.77
C ALA A 187 6.87 -12.92 6.30
N ALA A 188 7.40 -14.02 5.78
CA ALA A 188 7.12 -14.48 4.44
C ALA A 188 6.36 -15.81 4.49
N TYR A 189 5.39 -15.98 3.61
CA TYR A 189 4.67 -17.24 3.44
C TYR A 189 5.46 -18.17 2.51
N GLU A 190 5.44 -19.46 2.83
CA GLU A 190 5.93 -20.51 1.95
C GLU A 190 4.90 -20.80 0.84
N GLU A 191 5.34 -21.50 -0.23
CA GLU A 191 4.48 -21.80 -1.37
C GLU A 191 3.24 -22.62 -0.97
N GLU A 192 3.44 -23.63 -0.13
CA GLU A 192 2.38 -24.51 0.35
C GLU A 192 1.35 -23.74 1.21
N GLU A 193 1.81 -22.76 1.99
CA GLU A 193 0.93 -21.92 2.80
C GLU A 193 0.07 -21.01 1.92
N LEU A 194 0.69 -20.41 0.88
CA LEU A 194 -0.05 -19.60 -0.10
C LEU A 194 -1.04 -20.45 -0.90
N ALA A 195 -0.64 -21.66 -1.29
CA ALA A 195 -1.54 -22.59 -1.97
C ALA A 195 -2.75 -22.95 -1.10
N ALA A 196 -2.53 -23.25 0.19
CA ALA A 196 -3.59 -23.58 1.13
C ALA A 196 -4.57 -22.39 1.35
N LEU A 197 -4.07 -21.16 1.43
CA LEU A 197 -4.93 -19.96 1.45
C LEU A 197 -5.70 -19.81 0.13
N GLY A 198 -5.06 -20.13 -1.00
CA GLY A 198 -5.68 -20.10 -2.33
C GLY A 198 -6.84 -21.08 -2.47
N GLU A 199 -6.77 -22.27 -1.85
CA GLU A 199 -7.88 -23.25 -1.84
C GLU A 199 -9.11 -22.71 -1.11
N VAL A 200 -8.92 -21.98 0.01
CA VAL A 200 -10.03 -21.34 0.74
C VAL A 200 -10.72 -20.24 -0.08
N LEU A 201 -10.01 -19.62 -1.01
CA LEU A 201 -10.55 -18.52 -1.84
C LEU A 201 -11.27 -19.00 -3.10
N ARG A 202 -11.24 -20.30 -3.42
CA ARG A 202 -11.92 -20.91 -4.59
C ARG A 202 -13.35 -21.26 -4.30
#